data_42063b32e03197cd5078daa3fbfc4ff8
#
_entry.id   42063b32e03197cd5078daa3fbfc4ff8
#
_cell.length_a   1.000
_cell.length_b   1.000
_cell.length_c   1.000
_cell.angle_alpha   90.00
_cell.angle_beta   90.00
_cell.angle_gamma   90.00
#
_symmetry.space_group_name_H-M   'P 1'
#
loop_
_entity.id
_entity.type
_entity.pdbx_description
1 polymer ?
#
loop_
_entity_poly.entity_id
_entity_poly.type
_entity_poly.pdbx_seq_one_letter_code
_entity_poly.pdbx_strand_id
1 'polypeptide(L)'
;FLVTDKVERYVPPKKGRRHVMRVVSEILSFKPESRKTDLGAGLDFLGKIARRRSVVFLVSDFLSEGWDRPMRITAQRHELVPVVMADPVELMLPRVGMVQFEDLETGEVTEFDTSGWNAQAYRRRLAGQAAARDLLLRRMNLDTVMVRTDQPYVDALIAFFKARARRMATLS
;
A
#
# COMPACT_ATOMS: atom_id res chain seq x y z
N PHE A 1 -7.38 5.13 9.28
CA PHE A 1 -6.70 4.38 10.35
C PHE A 1 -5.34 3.89 9.89
N LEU A 2 -4.43 3.69 10.84
CA LEU A 2 -3.08 3.20 10.62
C LEU A 2 -3.00 1.77 11.14
N VAL A 3 -2.42 0.89 10.34
CA VAL A 3 -2.46 -0.56 10.53
C VAL A 3 -1.04 -1.12 10.48
N THR A 4 -0.74 -1.99 11.43
CA THR A 4 0.39 -2.90 11.43
C THR A 4 -0.16 -4.33 11.37
N ASP A 5 0.19 -5.22 12.27
CA ASP A 5 -0.51 -6.50 12.49
C ASP A 5 -1.85 -6.33 13.25
N LYS A 6 -2.14 -5.11 13.69
CA LYS A 6 -3.39 -4.66 14.31
C LYS A 6 -3.71 -3.23 13.86
N VAL A 7 -4.91 -2.76 14.15
CA VAL A 7 -5.23 -1.34 14.00
C VAL A 7 -4.67 -0.59 15.21
N GLU A 8 -3.62 0.17 15.01
CA GLU A 8 -2.98 0.92 16.09
C GLU A 8 -3.59 2.31 16.29
N ARG A 9 -4.07 2.94 15.22
CA ARG A 9 -4.66 4.27 15.32
C ARG A 9 -5.91 4.38 14.45
N TYR A 10 -6.98 4.87 15.05
CA TYR A 10 -8.22 5.21 14.35
C TYR A 10 -8.57 6.68 14.58
N VAL A 11 -8.73 7.43 13.51
CA VAL A 11 -9.22 8.81 13.54
C VAL A 11 -10.64 8.82 13.02
N PRO A 12 -11.66 9.05 13.87
CA PRO A 12 -13.06 9.07 13.44
C PRO A 12 -13.31 10.14 12.39
N PRO A 13 -14.19 9.89 11.38
CA PRO A 13 -14.43 10.82 10.29
C PRO A 13 -15.08 12.11 10.79
N LYS A 14 -14.56 13.25 10.37
CA LYS A 14 -15.13 14.59 10.56
C LYS A 14 -14.91 15.42 9.30
N LYS A 15 -15.66 16.50 9.16
CA LYS A 15 -15.52 17.44 8.04
C LYS A 15 -14.62 18.62 8.42
N GLY A 16 -14.09 19.29 7.39
CA GLY A 16 -13.39 20.55 7.51
C GLY A 16 -11.88 20.47 7.51
N ARG A 17 -11.24 21.58 7.13
CA ARG A 17 -9.78 21.70 6.96
C ARG A 17 -9.00 21.32 8.22
N ARG A 18 -9.49 21.72 9.40
CA ARG A 18 -8.84 21.40 10.69
C ARG A 18 -8.74 19.89 10.92
N HIS A 19 -9.77 19.15 10.51
CA HIS A 19 -9.76 17.70 10.64
C HIS A 19 -8.76 17.04 9.67
N VAL A 20 -8.68 17.52 8.43
CA VAL A 20 -7.67 17.05 7.46
C VAL A 20 -6.26 17.27 8.01
N MET A 21 -5.98 18.46 8.54
CA MET A 21 -4.67 18.74 9.14
C MET A 21 -4.37 17.84 10.34
N ARG A 22 -5.37 17.50 11.14
CA ARG A 22 -5.22 16.52 12.22
C ARG A 22 -4.83 15.15 11.68
N VAL A 23 -5.51 14.66 10.63
CA VAL A 23 -5.19 13.36 10.00
C VAL A 23 -3.75 13.34 9.49
N VAL A 24 -3.32 14.41 8.81
CA VAL A 24 -1.93 14.54 8.34
C VAL A 24 -0.96 14.51 9.52
N SER A 25 -1.21 15.27 10.57
CA SER A 25 -0.37 15.29 11.77
C SER A 25 -0.28 13.92 12.45
N GLU A 26 -1.40 13.19 12.56
CA GLU A 26 -1.44 11.84 13.13
C GLU A 26 -0.59 10.87 12.31
N ILE A 27 -0.64 10.97 10.97
CA ILE A 27 0.19 10.12 10.08
C ILE A 27 1.68 10.44 10.25
N LEU A 28 2.04 11.73 10.23
CA LEU A 28 3.44 12.17 10.29
C LEU A 28 4.10 11.92 11.66
N SER A 29 3.33 11.95 12.74
CA SER A 29 3.81 11.71 14.10
C SER A 29 3.67 10.26 14.56
N PHE A 30 3.07 9.41 13.74
CA PHE A 30 2.82 8.02 14.09
C PHE A 30 4.12 7.24 14.21
N LYS A 31 4.24 6.53 15.33
CA LYS A 31 5.30 5.56 15.56
C LYS A 31 4.64 4.21 15.77
N PRO A 32 4.82 3.24 14.87
CA PRO A 32 4.22 1.93 15.01
C PRO A 32 4.78 1.19 16.24
N GLU A 33 3.91 0.49 16.95
CA GLU A 33 4.29 -0.40 18.06
C GLU A 33 4.79 -1.75 17.54
N SER A 34 4.19 -2.21 16.43
CA SER A 34 4.59 -3.45 15.76
C SER A 34 5.31 -3.15 14.45
N ARG A 35 6.25 -4.02 14.09
CA ARG A 35 6.94 -3.99 12.80
C ARG A 35 6.30 -4.88 11.75
N LYS A 36 5.34 -5.75 12.14
CA LYS A 36 4.63 -6.67 11.25
C LYS A 36 3.47 -5.96 10.55
N THR A 37 3.06 -6.46 9.38
CA THR A 37 1.94 -5.92 8.62
C THR A 37 0.89 -7.00 8.37
N ASP A 38 -0.37 -6.71 8.76
CA ASP A 38 -1.56 -7.50 8.40
C ASP A 38 -2.65 -6.58 7.86
N LEU A 39 -2.72 -6.47 6.54
CA LEU A 39 -3.75 -5.68 5.86
C LEU A 39 -5.17 -6.23 6.09
N GLY A 40 -5.28 -7.55 6.33
CA GLY A 40 -6.54 -8.22 6.63
C GLY A 40 -7.16 -7.69 7.92
N ALA A 41 -6.36 -7.53 8.99
CA ALA A 41 -6.82 -6.97 10.26
C ALA A 41 -7.41 -5.57 10.10
N GLY A 42 -6.78 -4.72 9.26
CA GLY A 42 -7.29 -3.39 8.93
C GLY A 42 -8.61 -3.41 8.17
N LEU A 43 -8.75 -4.31 7.20
CA LEU A 43 -9.96 -4.46 6.39
C LEU A 43 -11.11 -5.06 7.21
N ASP A 44 -10.84 -5.99 8.10
CA ASP A 44 -11.83 -6.54 9.03
C ASP A 44 -12.32 -5.48 10.03
N PHE A 45 -11.43 -4.64 10.52
CA PHE A 45 -11.81 -3.50 11.35
C PHE A 45 -12.70 -2.51 10.57
N LEU A 46 -12.35 -2.19 9.32
CA LEU A 46 -13.18 -1.37 8.45
C LEU A 46 -14.59 -1.96 8.32
N GLY A 47 -14.71 -3.27 8.09
CA GLY A 47 -15.98 -3.96 7.99
C GLY A 47 -16.88 -3.84 9.22
N LYS A 48 -16.27 -3.66 10.42
CA LYS A 48 -16.99 -3.47 11.68
C LYS A 48 -17.49 -2.03 11.87
N ILE A 49 -16.74 -1.03 11.39
CA ILE A 49 -17.06 0.38 11.64
C ILE A 49 -17.80 1.06 10.49
N ALA A 50 -17.55 0.69 9.25
CA ALA A 50 -18.13 1.30 8.07
C ALA A 50 -19.46 0.61 7.68
N ARG A 51 -20.56 1.12 8.21
CA ARG A 51 -21.92 0.57 7.95
C ARG A 51 -22.50 0.98 6.59
N ARG A 52 -21.97 2.04 5.96
CA ARG A 52 -22.44 2.57 4.67
C ARG A 52 -21.38 2.36 3.60
N ARG A 53 -21.82 2.17 2.37
CA ARG A 53 -20.91 2.13 1.22
C ARG A 53 -20.07 3.40 1.18
N SER A 54 -18.75 3.21 1.13
CA SER A 54 -17.76 4.27 1.19
C SER A 54 -16.69 4.05 0.13
N VAL A 55 -15.97 5.10 -0.23
CA VAL A 55 -14.72 4.97 -0.98
C VAL A 55 -13.60 4.73 0.01
N VAL A 56 -12.85 3.66 -0.19
CA VAL A 56 -11.77 3.21 0.70
C VAL A 56 -10.45 3.22 -0.07
N PHE A 57 -9.54 4.06 0.33
CA PHE A 57 -8.17 4.04 -0.16
C PHE A 57 -7.32 3.18 0.77
N LEU A 58 -6.80 2.07 0.24
CA LEU A 58 -5.87 1.19 0.95
C LEU A 58 -4.47 1.45 0.43
N VAL A 59 -3.65 2.13 1.24
CA VAL A 59 -2.28 2.53 0.89
C VAL A 59 -1.30 1.54 1.49
N SER A 60 -0.54 0.85 0.65
CA SER A 60 0.47 -0.14 1.04
C SER A 60 1.39 -0.46 -0.13
N ASP A 61 2.52 -1.11 0.13
CA ASP A 61 3.37 -1.79 -0.86
C ASP A 61 2.79 -3.16 -1.28
N PHE A 62 1.88 -3.72 -0.46
CA PHE A 62 1.26 -5.04 -0.65
C PHE A 62 2.28 -6.18 -0.70
N LEU A 63 3.38 -6.07 0.04
CA LEU A 63 4.38 -7.12 0.16
C LEU A 63 4.00 -8.19 1.19
N SER A 64 3.14 -7.85 2.16
CA SER A 64 2.57 -8.85 3.09
C SER A 64 1.65 -9.83 2.37
N GLU A 65 1.41 -10.98 2.98
CA GLU A 65 0.53 -12.02 2.43
C GLU A 65 -0.89 -11.97 3.01
N GLY A 66 -1.83 -12.71 2.42
CA GLY A 66 -3.17 -12.95 2.97
C GLY A 66 -4.19 -11.84 2.80
N TRP A 67 -3.84 -10.74 2.12
CA TRP A 67 -4.75 -9.59 1.94
C TRP A 67 -5.80 -9.77 0.83
N ASP A 68 -5.63 -10.73 -0.07
CA ASP A 68 -6.49 -10.90 -1.25
C ASP A 68 -7.96 -11.22 -0.89
N ARG A 69 -8.18 -12.13 0.05
CA ARG A 69 -9.54 -12.50 0.49
C ARG A 69 -10.22 -11.35 1.24
N PRO A 70 -9.63 -10.72 2.26
CA PRO A 70 -10.20 -9.53 2.90
C PRO A 70 -10.51 -8.39 1.93
N MET A 71 -9.65 -8.15 0.95
CA MET A 71 -9.89 -7.13 -0.08
C MET A 71 -11.12 -7.46 -0.94
N ARG A 72 -11.29 -8.71 -1.38
CA ARG A 72 -12.49 -9.13 -2.14
C ARG A 72 -13.77 -8.90 -1.36
N ILE A 73 -13.77 -9.25 -0.06
CA ILE A 73 -14.93 -9.03 0.82
C ILE A 73 -15.22 -7.54 0.97
N THR A 74 -14.19 -6.73 1.16
CA THR A 74 -14.33 -5.28 1.29
C THR A 74 -14.83 -4.65 0.00
N ALA A 75 -14.32 -5.08 -1.16
CA ALA A 75 -14.72 -4.56 -2.46
C ALA A 75 -16.20 -4.83 -2.82
N GLN A 76 -16.81 -5.87 -2.25
CA GLN A 76 -18.26 -6.13 -2.40
C GLN A 76 -19.13 -5.09 -1.69
N ARG A 77 -18.64 -4.51 -0.60
CA ARG A 77 -19.40 -3.57 0.25
C ARG A 77 -19.04 -2.11 0.01
N HIS A 78 -17.81 -1.86 -0.36
CA HIS A 78 -17.24 -0.53 -0.51
C HIS A 78 -16.60 -0.38 -1.88
N GLU A 79 -16.35 0.84 -2.30
CA GLU A 79 -15.49 1.11 -3.45
C GLU A 79 -14.04 1.12 -2.98
N LEU A 80 -13.35 -0.01 -3.14
CA LEU A 80 -11.98 -0.18 -2.69
C LEU A 80 -11.01 0.25 -3.79
N VAL A 81 -10.12 1.16 -3.44
CA VAL A 81 -9.07 1.71 -4.31
C VAL A 81 -7.70 1.37 -3.68
N PRO A 82 -7.02 0.34 -4.18
CA PRO A 82 -5.64 0.08 -3.78
C PRO A 82 -4.73 1.20 -4.28
N VAL A 83 -3.91 1.74 -3.38
CA VAL A 83 -2.82 2.67 -3.69
C VAL A 83 -1.52 1.94 -3.41
N VAL A 84 -0.90 1.46 -4.47
CA VAL A 84 0.35 0.72 -4.38
C VAL A 84 1.51 1.69 -4.31
N MET A 85 2.23 1.66 -3.19
CA MET A 85 3.48 2.39 -3.03
C MET A 85 4.63 1.53 -3.56
N ALA A 86 5.41 2.07 -4.48
CA ALA A 86 6.57 1.38 -5.04
C ALA A 86 7.81 2.26 -4.96
N ASP A 87 8.86 1.74 -4.34
CA ASP A 87 10.16 2.39 -4.34
C ASP A 87 11.05 1.75 -5.41
N PRO A 88 11.46 2.50 -6.45
CA PRO A 88 12.36 1.98 -7.46
C PRO A 88 13.72 1.53 -6.89
N VAL A 89 14.15 2.10 -5.77
CA VAL A 89 15.42 1.70 -5.13
C VAL A 89 15.36 0.26 -4.63
N GLU A 90 14.19 -0.19 -4.16
CA GLU A 90 13.97 -1.59 -3.78
C GLU A 90 14.11 -2.53 -4.97
N LEU A 91 13.68 -2.10 -6.16
CA LEU A 91 13.76 -2.90 -7.40
C LEU A 91 15.13 -2.78 -8.08
N MET A 92 15.83 -1.67 -7.87
CA MET A 92 17.13 -1.36 -8.51
C MET A 92 18.21 -1.24 -7.44
N LEU A 93 18.56 -2.38 -6.82
CA LEU A 93 19.75 -2.44 -5.97
C LEU A 93 20.96 -1.89 -6.74
N PRO A 94 21.55 -0.75 -6.32
CA PRO A 94 22.74 -0.23 -6.98
C PRO A 94 23.91 -1.23 -6.83
N ARG A 95 24.74 -1.34 -7.84
CA ARG A 95 25.93 -2.21 -7.80
C ARG A 95 27.06 -1.48 -7.04
N VAL A 96 27.00 -1.54 -5.74
CA VAL A 96 27.96 -0.84 -4.85
C VAL A 96 28.85 -1.82 -4.04
N GLY A 97 28.76 -3.13 -4.35
CA GLY A 97 29.49 -4.16 -3.62
C GLY A 97 28.75 -4.64 -2.37
N MET A 98 29.51 -4.89 -1.30
CA MET A 98 28.93 -5.34 -0.02
C MET A 98 28.17 -4.21 0.66
N VAL A 99 26.94 -4.48 1.06
CA VAL A 99 26.07 -3.59 1.84
C VAL A 99 25.46 -4.36 3.00
N GLN A 100 25.12 -3.66 4.06
CA GLN A 100 24.35 -4.22 5.15
C GLN A 100 22.89 -3.85 4.95
N PHE A 101 22.03 -4.87 4.91
CA PHE A 101 20.59 -4.70 4.92
C PHE A 101 20.05 -5.01 6.31
N GLU A 102 19.27 -4.11 6.85
CA GLU A 102 18.45 -4.35 8.02
C GLU A 102 17.03 -4.70 7.57
N ASP A 103 16.56 -5.87 7.94
CA ASP A 103 15.14 -6.22 7.82
C ASP A 103 14.34 -5.38 8.82
N LEU A 104 13.51 -4.50 8.31
CA LEU A 104 12.74 -3.58 9.14
C LEU A 104 11.66 -4.28 10.00
N GLU A 105 11.26 -5.51 9.61
CA GLU A 105 10.30 -6.29 10.39
C GLU A 105 10.97 -7.07 11.52
N THR A 106 12.12 -7.67 11.27
CA THR A 106 12.83 -8.51 12.24
C THR A 106 13.95 -7.78 12.98
N GLY A 107 14.50 -6.73 12.38
CA GLY A 107 15.70 -6.03 12.85
C GLY A 107 17.00 -6.82 12.57
N GLU A 108 16.92 -7.89 11.80
CA GLU A 108 18.09 -8.69 11.43
C GLU A 108 18.94 -7.95 10.41
N VAL A 109 20.25 -7.88 10.67
CA VAL A 109 21.20 -7.27 9.76
C VAL A 109 21.91 -8.36 8.97
N THR A 110 21.76 -8.33 7.65
CA THR A 110 22.39 -9.28 6.72
C THR A 110 23.34 -8.55 5.79
N GLU A 111 24.56 -9.08 5.64
CA GLU A 111 25.51 -8.60 4.62
C GLU A 111 25.12 -9.17 3.25
N PHE A 112 25.06 -8.31 2.26
CA PHE A 112 24.61 -8.67 0.92
C PHE A 112 25.50 -8.03 -0.15
N ASP A 113 26.01 -8.85 -1.07
CA ASP A 113 26.75 -8.38 -2.23
C ASP A 113 25.77 -7.98 -3.36
N THR A 114 25.70 -6.67 -3.60
CA THR A 114 24.82 -6.10 -4.63
C THR A 114 25.35 -6.23 -6.04
N SER A 115 26.63 -6.64 -6.22
CA SER A 115 27.27 -6.82 -7.53
C SER A 115 27.23 -8.26 -8.02
N GLY A 116 27.00 -9.22 -7.12
CA GLY A 116 27.10 -10.65 -7.38
C GLY A 116 25.84 -11.30 -7.94
N TRP A 117 25.90 -12.62 -8.09
CA TRP A 117 24.80 -13.48 -8.54
C TRP A 117 23.56 -13.36 -7.65
N ASN A 118 23.77 -13.23 -6.35
CA ASN A 118 22.69 -13.11 -5.36
C ASN A 118 21.80 -11.88 -5.60
N ALA A 119 22.41 -10.76 -6.03
CA ALA A 119 21.68 -9.53 -6.36
C ALA A 119 20.72 -9.72 -7.54
N GLN A 120 21.10 -10.52 -8.53
CA GLN A 120 20.24 -10.82 -9.67
C GLN A 120 19.05 -11.72 -9.25
N ALA A 121 19.30 -12.72 -8.41
CA ALA A 121 18.28 -13.59 -7.86
C ALA A 121 17.27 -12.79 -7.00
N TYR A 122 17.78 -11.89 -6.16
CA TYR A 122 16.95 -10.99 -5.34
C TYR A 122 16.07 -10.08 -6.20
N ARG A 123 16.63 -9.41 -7.22
CA ARG A 123 15.84 -8.57 -8.15
C ARG A 123 14.75 -9.36 -8.86
N ARG A 124 15.05 -10.59 -9.31
CA ARG A 124 14.04 -11.46 -9.94
C ARG A 124 12.93 -11.82 -8.98
N ARG A 125 13.26 -12.09 -7.72
CA ARG A 125 12.27 -12.38 -6.67
C ARG A 125 11.34 -11.18 -6.45
N LEU A 126 11.90 -9.99 -6.26
CA LEU A 126 11.10 -8.76 -6.06
C LEU A 126 10.21 -8.45 -7.28
N ALA A 127 10.76 -8.55 -8.49
CA ALA A 127 9.98 -8.37 -9.71
C ALA A 127 8.85 -9.41 -9.83
N GLY A 128 9.10 -10.66 -9.42
CA GLY A 128 8.09 -11.71 -9.35
C GLY A 128 6.98 -11.41 -8.36
N GLN A 129 7.32 -10.93 -7.16
CA GLN A 129 6.35 -10.52 -6.14
C GLN A 129 5.49 -9.35 -6.63
N ALA A 130 6.11 -8.32 -7.22
CA ALA A 130 5.39 -7.18 -7.80
C ALA A 130 4.43 -7.63 -8.92
N ALA A 131 4.89 -8.50 -9.83
CA ALA A 131 4.06 -9.04 -10.91
C ALA A 131 2.89 -9.88 -10.39
N ALA A 132 3.11 -10.70 -9.36
CA ALA A 132 2.07 -11.51 -8.72
C ALA A 132 1.01 -10.63 -8.04
N ARG A 133 1.44 -9.62 -7.28
CA ARG A 133 0.57 -8.60 -6.68
C ARG A 133 -0.30 -7.91 -7.75
N ASP A 134 0.33 -7.40 -8.80
CA ASP A 134 -0.36 -6.67 -9.86
C ASP A 134 -1.37 -7.57 -10.59
N LEU A 135 -1.04 -8.84 -10.80
CA LEU A 135 -1.95 -9.83 -11.37
C LEU A 135 -3.16 -10.07 -10.45
N LEU A 136 -2.96 -10.17 -9.14
CA LEU A 136 -4.05 -10.35 -8.18
C LEU A 136 -4.98 -9.13 -8.17
N LEU A 137 -4.43 -7.92 -8.13
CA LEU A 137 -5.21 -6.68 -8.16
C LEU A 137 -6.03 -6.55 -9.47
N ARG A 138 -5.44 -6.88 -10.62
CA ARG A 138 -6.16 -6.90 -11.91
C ARG A 138 -7.29 -7.94 -11.92
N ARG A 139 -7.07 -9.14 -11.38
CA ARG A 139 -8.11 -10.19 -11.28
C ARG A 139 -9.28 -9.79 -10.39
N MET A 140 -9.06 -8.91 -9.43
CA MET A 140 -10.13 -8.33 -8.62
C MET A 140 -10.91 -7.22 -9.32
N ASN A 141 -10.45 -6.79 -10.53
CA ASN A 141 -11.03 -5.68 -11.29
C ASN A 141 -11.14 -4.39 -10.47
N LEU A 142 -10.13 -4.13 -9.65
CA LEU A 142 -10.04 -2.93 -8.82
C LEU A 142 -9.30 -1.81 -9.54
N ASP A 143 -9.81 -0.61 -9.41
CA ASP A 143 -9.14 0.60 -9.86
C ASP A 143 -7.95 0.88 -8.96
N THR A 144 -6.76 0.56 -9.44
CA THR A 144 -5.52 0.68 -8.67
C THR A 144 -4.76 1.94 -9.04
N VAL A 145 -4.26 2.66 -8.03
CA VAL A 145 -3.33 3.78 -8.20
C VAL A 145 -1.92 3.29 -7.92
N MET A 146 -1.01 3.48 -8.88
CA MET A 146 0.41 3.22 -8.69
C MET A 146 1.11 4.53 -8.35
N VAL A 147 1.77 4.57 -7.19
CA VAL A 147 2.56 5.72 -6.73
C VAL A 147 4.01 5.26 -6.59
N ARG A 148 4.91 5.96 -7.27
CA ARG A 148 6.35 5.74 -7.16
C ARG A 148 6.98 6.85 -6.33
N THR A 149 7.95 6.51 -5.48
CA THR A 149 8.63 7.48 -4.60
C THR A 149 9.54 8.44 -5.36
N ASP A 150 10.01 8.05 -6.58
CA ASP A 150 10.87 8.85 -7.45
C ASP A 150 10.11 9.78 -8.41
N GLN A 151 8.77 9.79 -8.36
CA GLN A 151 7.93 10.59 -9.26
C GLN A 151 6.88 11.41 -8.48
N PRO A 152 6.41 12.54 -9.04
CA PRO A 152 5.33 13.29 -8.44
C PRO A 152 4.05 12.44 -8.33
N TYR A 153 3.65 12.11 -7.11
CA TYR A 153 2.44 11.31 -6.85
C TYR A 153 1.15 12.00 -7.25
N VAL A 154 1.17 13.33 -7.34
CA VAL A 154 -0.01 14.15 -7.68
C VAL A 154 -0.53 13.80 -9.07
N ASP A 155 0.35 13.54 -10.04
CA ASP A 155 -0.04 13.22 -11.42
C ASP A 155 -0.78 11.87 -11.49
N ALA A 156 -0.33 10.87 -10.74
CA ALA A 156 -1.00 9.57 -10.65
C ALA A 156 -2.41 9.69 -10.06
N LEU A 157 -2.58 10.48 -8.99
CA LEU A 157 -3.87 10.74 -8.37
C LEU A 157 -4.80 11.53 -9.30
N ILE A 158 -4.30 12.58 -9.95
CA ILE A 158 -5.09 13.36 -10.91
C ILE A 158 -5.56 12.48 -12.08
N ALA A 159 -4.67 11.66 -12.66
CA ALA A 159 -5.03 10.73 -13.73
C ALA A 159 -6.12 9.75 -13.29
N PHE A 160 -5.99 9.19 -12.09
CA PHE A 160 -7.01 8.30 -11.51
C PHE A 160 -8.37 8.99 -11.36
N PHE A 161 -8.42 10.16 -10.73
CA PHE A 161 -9.69 10.86 -10.52
C PHE A 161 -10.33 11.32 -11.84
N LYS A 162 -9.54 11.75 -12.84
CA LYS A 162 -10.04 12.07 -14.17
C LYS A 162 -10.63 10.86 -14.89
N ALA A 163 -9.95 9.70 -14.84
CA ALA A 163 -10.45 8.46 -15.42
C ALA A 163 -11.75 8.01 -14.75
N ARG A 164 -11.82 8.11 -13.43
CA ARG A 164 -13.01 7.79 -12.65
C ARG A 164 -14.19 8.71 -13.00
N ALA A 165 -13.96 10.02 -13.05
CA ALA A 165 -15.01 10.98 -13.40
C ALA A 165 -15.61 10.70 -14.79
N ARG A 166 -14.78 10.34 -15.78
CA ARG A 166 -15.25 9.95 -17.12
C ARG A 166 -16.14 8.71 -17.08
N ARG A 167 -15.78 7.68 -16.33
CA ARG A 167 -16.61 6.46 -16.20
C ARG A 167 -17.94 6.73 -15.54
N MET A 168 -17.98 7.55 -14.51
CA MET A 168 -19.24 7.95 -13.86
C MET A 168 -20.16 8.72 -14.81
N ALA A 169 -19.60 9.60 -15.65
CA ALA A 169 -20.36 10.35 -16.66
C ALA A 169 -20.91 9.47 -17.80
N THR A 170 -20.30 8.31 -18.06
CA THR A 170 -20.75 7.36 -19.10
C THR A 170 -21.86 6.42 -18.59
N LEU A 171 -22.03 6.31 -17.27
CA LEU A 171 -23.03 5.46 -16.61
C LEU A 171 -24.29 6.23 -16.18
N SER A 172 -24.31 7.56 -16.38
CA SER A 172 -25.45 8.44 -16.14
C SER A 172 -26.17 8.76 -17.44
#